data_3a0cb7b43f2028cd16fdd26b04e8530a
#
_entry.id   3a0cb7b43f2028cd16fdd26b04e8530a
#
_cell.length_a   1.000
_cell.length_b   1.000
_cell.length_c   1.000
_cell.angle_alpha   90.00
_cell.angle_beta   90.00
_cell.angle_gamma   90.00
#
_symmetry.space_group_name_H-M   'P 1'
#
loop_
_entity.id
_entity.type
_entity.pdbx_description
1 polymer ?
#
loop_
_entity_poly.entity_id
_entity_poly.type
_entity_poly.pdbx_seq_one_letter_code
_entity_poly.pdbx_strand_id
1 'polypeptide(L)'
;IVAMTSEYGLVKSLLEQTKEEPVRGLLFTEGRIGNVEVILVKSGIGKVCAAVGTMEMIQRYTPDIIVNTGVAGGIDPLTEVMDIVVGENMVYHDVWCGEGNEYGQVQGLPARFVSDKELCKLALSVAHDGNVYGGLICSGDKFITDKEELTEIKKRFPEGMAVDMESCAIAQVCYMCGVPFLSYRIISDTPGVKDHYKQYLNFWEEAPKRSFEMIKVLIKALSEE
;
A
#
# COMPACT_ATOMS: atom_id res chain seq x y z
N ILE A 1 -10.82 -1.31 -1.49
CA ILE A 1 -9.56 -0.52 -1.62
C ILE A 1 -9.38 0.30 -0.35
N VAL A 2 -8.18 0.26 0.23
CA VAL A 2 -7.80 1.08 1.39
C VAL A 2 -6.81 2.14 0.91
N ALA A 3 -7.11 3.42 1.16
CA ALA A 3 -6.30 4.55 0.73
C ALA A 3 -6.27 5.68 1.76
N MET A 4 -5.17 6.44 1.80
CA MET A 4 -5.06 7.66 2.60
C MET A 4 -5.82 8.83 1.96
N THR A 5 -5.77 10.00 2.63
CA THR A 5 -6.56 11.17 2.22
C THR A 5 -6.27 11.66 0.80
N SER A 6 -5.01 11.74 0.41
CA SER A 6 -4.60 12.25 -0.91
C SER A 6 -4.96 11.28 -2.02
N GLU A 7 -4.68 10.00 -1.81
CA GLU A 7 -4.96 8.92 -2.76
C GLU A 7 -6.46 8.64 -2.89
N TYR A 8 -7.20 8.75 -1.76
CA TYR A 8 -8.65 8.52 -1.75
C TYR A 8 -9.39 9.35 -2.83
N GLY A 9 -9.08 10.64 -2.94
CA GLY A 9 -9.70 11.51 -3.94
C GLY A 9 -9.43 11.05 -5.37
N LEU A 10 -8.21 10.62 -5.64
CA LEU A 10 -7.78 10.13 -6.96
C LEU A 10 -8.45 8.80 -7.31
N VAL A 11 -8.42 7.83 -6.41
CA VAL A 11 -9.09 6.53 -6.61
C VAL A 11 -10.60 6.71 -6.74
N LYS A 12 -11.21 7.57 -5.91
CA LYS A 12 -12.64 7.88 -6.00
C LYS A 12 -13.03 8.42 -7.38
N SER A 13 -12.18 9.25 -8.00
CA SER A 13 -12.44 9.78 -9.34
C SER A 13 -12.50 8.72 -10.45
N LEU A 14 -11.99 7.52 -10.20
CA LEU A 14 -12.07 6.38 -11.12
C LEU A 14 -13.37 5.59 -10.99
N LEU A 15 -14.11 5.78 -9.89
CA LEU A 15 -15.35 5.05 -9.60
C LEU A 15 -16.55 5.67 -10.32
N GLU A 16 -17.41 4.80 -10.81
CA GLU A 16 -18.72 5.13 -11.37
C GLU A 16 -19.82 4.86 -10.32
N GLN A 17 -20.94 5.58 -10.40
CA GLN A 17 -22.13 5.38 -9.56
C GLN A 17 -21.83 5.44 -8.06
N THR A 18 -21.03 6.40 -7.63
CA THR A 18 -20.55 6.47 -6.25
C THR A 18 -21.64 6.82 -5.23
N LYS A 19 -21.58 6.16 -4.08
CA LYS A 19 -22.35 6.48 -2.87
C LYS A 19 -21.40 6.54 -1.69
N GLU A 20 -21.46 7.62 -0.92
CA GLU A 20 -20.61 7.82 0.26
C GLU A 20 -21.39 7.54 1.55
N GLU A 21 -20.73 6.88 2.50
CA GLU A 21 -21.23 6.60 3.83
C GLU A 21 -20.16 6.92 4.89
N PRO A 22 -20.38 7.91 5.76
CA PRO A 22 -19.52 8.15 6.90
C PRO A 22 -19.84 7.15 8.03
N VAL A 23 -18.79 6.48 8.55
CA VAL A 23 -18.90 5.50 9.61
C VAL A 23 -17.78 5.66 10.61
N ARG A 24 -18.11 6.00 11.87
CA ARG A 24 -17.15 6.08 12.99
C ARG A 24 -15.89 6.90 12.67
N GLY A 25 -16.02 7.99 11.95
CA GLY A 25 -14.90 8.84 11.55
C GLY A 25 -14.16 8.39 10.29
N LEU A 26 -14.54 7.24 9.71
CA LEU A 26 -14.10 6.78 8.40
C LEU A 26 -15.10 7.24 7.32
N LEU A 27 -14.62 7.36 6.09
CA LEU A 27 -15.47 7.62 4.93
C LEU A 27 -15.35 6.44 3.97
N PHE A 28 -16.47 5.76 3.73
CA PHE A 28 -16.58 4.70 2.72
C PHE A 28 -17.21 5.27 1.46
N THR A 29 -16.73 4.82 0.31
CA THR A 29 -17.38 5.07 -0.99
C THR A 29 -17.59 3.73 -1.68
N GLU A 30 -18.85 3.41 -1.92
CA GLU A 30 -19.26 2.34 -2.81
C GLU A 30 -19.26 2.86 -4.24
N GLY A 31 -18.88 2.04 -5.21
CA GLY A 31 -18.88 2.42 -6.62
C GLY A 31 -18.49 1.23 -7.51
N ARG A 32 -18.23 1.52 -8.78
CA ARG A 32 -17.84 0.48 -9.77
C ARG A 32 -16.67 0.94 -10.62
N ILE A 33 -15.87 -0.02 -11.06
CA ILE A 33 -14.91 0.14 -12.16
C ILE A 33 -15.25 -0.94 -13.18
N GLY A 34 -15.91 -0.55 -14.27
CA GLY A 34 -16.47 -1.51 -15.22
C GLY A 34 -17.51 -2.42 -14.53
N ASN A 35 -17.30 -3.73 -14.57
CA ASN A 35 -18.18 -4.72 -13.94
C ASN A 35 -17.84 -5.04 -12.47
N VAL A 36 -16.73 -4.53 -11.94
CA VAL A 36 -16.29 -4.82 -10.58
C VAL A 36 -16.93 -3.85 -9.61
N GLU A 37 -17.52 -4.37 -8.54
CA GLU A 37 -17.95 -3.58 -7.39
C GLU A 37 -16.74 -3.23 -6.55
N VAL A 38 -16.61 -1.95 -6.21
CA VAL A 38 -15.46 -1.43 -5.47
C VAL A 38 -15.95 -0.69 -4.23
N ILE A 39 -15.44 -1.09 -3.08
CA ILE A 39 -15.56 -0.32 -1.84
C ILE A 39 -14.23 0.37 -1.58
N LEU A 40 -14.25 1.69 -1.48
CA LEU A 40 -13.10 2.50 -1.15
C LEU A 40 -13.25 3.05 0.26
N VAL A 41 -12.24 2.89 1.13
CA VAL A 41 -12.22 3.51 2.45
C VAL A 41 -11.09 4.51 2.56
N LYS A 42 -11.39 5.67 3.13
CA LYS A 42 -10.41 6.66 3.57
C LYS A 42 -9.95 6.30 4.97
N SER A 43 -8.81 5.62 5.09
CA SER A 43 -8.35 5.04 6.36
C SER A 43 -7.61 6.01 7.28
N GLY A 44 -7.02 7.08 6.76
CA GLY A 44 -6.05 7.90 7.50
C GLY A 44 -4.62 7.36 7.42
N ILE A 45 -3.70 7.92 8.20
CA ILE A 45 -2.27 7.64 8.15
C ILE A 45 -1.87 6.76 9.34
N GLY A 46 -0.95 5.83 9.08
CA GLY A 46 -0.30 4.99 10.07
C GLY A 46 -1.02 3.68 10.39
N LYS A 47 -0.33 2.81 11.11
CA LYS A 47 -0.72 1.41 11.35
C LYS A 47 -2.11 1.27 11.98
N VAL A 48 -2.41 2.07 12.99
CA VAL A 48 -3.71 1.97 13.71
C VAL A 48 -4.87 2.39 12.81
N CYS A 49 -4.75 3.51 12.11
CA CYS A 49 -5.80 3.99 11.18
C CYS A 49 -6.03 2.98 10.06
N ALA A 50 -4.96 2.44 9.49
CA ALA A 50 -5.02 1.43 8.43
C ALA A 50 -5.70 0.13 8.92
N ALA A 51 -5.33 -0.35 10.10
CA ALA A 51 -5.93 -1.56 10.69
C ALA A 51 -7.42 -1.37 11.00
N VAL A 52 -7.81 -0.25 11.59
CA VAL A 52 -9.22 0.06 11.91
C VAL A 52 -10.05 0.16 10.63
N GLY A 53 -9.55 0.89 9.61
CA GLY A 53 -10.24 1.02 8.33
C GLY A 53 -10.43 -0.31 7.62
N THR A 54 -9.39 -1.16 7.64
CA THR A 54 -9.43 -2.50 7.03
C THR A 54 -10.40 -3.42 7.76
N MET A 55 -10.36 -3.46 9.09
CA MET A 55 -11.27 -4.28 9.88
C MET A 55 -12.74 -3.87 9.69
N GLU A 56 -13.03 -2.57 9.71
CA GLU A 56 -14.38 -2.06 9.47
C GLU A 56 -14.88 -2.41 8.06
N MET A 57 -13.98 -2.33 7.05
CA MET A 57 -14.28 -2.76 5.68
C MET A 57 -14.63 -4.25 5.61
N ILE A 58 -13.83 -5.12 6.21
CA ILE A 58 -14.05 -6.57 6.21
C ILE A 58 -15.39 -6.92 6.88
N GLN A 59 -15.67 -6.34 8.03
CA GLN A 59 -16.88 -6.62 8.78
C GLN A 59 -18.17 -6.16 8.08
N ARG A 60 -18.09 -5.05 7.36
CA ARG A 60 -19.29 -4.45 6.72
C ARG A 60 -19.58 -5.00 5.34
N TYR A 61 -18.54 -5.24 4.57
CA TYR A 61 -18.68 -5.50 3.13
C TYR A 61 -18.22 -6.89 2.71
N THR A 62 -17.56 -7.65 3.61
CA THR A 62 -17.06 -9.00 3.29
C THR A 62 -16.37 -9.08 1.91
N PRO A 63 -15.35 -8.25 1.65
CA PRO A 63 -14.74 -8.18 0.33
C PRO A 63 -14.02 -9.48 -0.02
N ASP A 64 -14.05 -9.87 -1.29
CA ASP A 64 -13.29 -11.02 -1.81
C ASP A 64 -11.78 -10.76 -1.77
N ILE A 65 -11.38 -9.49 -1.98
CA ILE A 65 -9.98 -9.07 -2.06
C ILE A 65 -9.84 -7.69 -1.41
N ILE A 66 -8.71 -7.44 -0.74
CA ILE A 66 -8.33 -6.09 -0.32
C ILE A 66 -7.09 -5.65 -1.09
N VAL A 67 -7.21 -4.52 -1.77
CA VAL A 67 -6.10 -3.82 -2.42
C VAL A 67 -5.75 -2.57 -1.61
N ASN A 68 -4.51 -2.48 -1.15
CA ASN A 68 -3.94 -1.26 -0.61
C ASN A 68 -3.21 -0.52 -1.71
N THR A 69 -3.58 0.73 -1.95
CA THR A 69 -2.90 1.59 -2.92
C THR A 69 -2.51 2.91 -2.29
N GLY A 70 -1.47 3.51 -2.80
CA GLY A 70 -0.95 4.77 -2.34
C GLY A 70 0.50 4.98 -2.75
N VAL A 71 1.14 5.96 -2.14
CA VAL A 71 2.55 6.24 -2.38
C VAL A 71 3.45 5.59 -1.35
N ALA A 72 4.74 5.46 -1.69
CA ALA A 72 5.80 4.96 -0.82
C ALA A 72 7.13 5.64 -1.16
N GLY A 73 8.05 5.69 -0.22
CA GLY A 73 9.43 6.06 -0.47
C GLY A 73 10.22 4.89 -1.07
N GLY A 74 10.90 5.10 -2.19
CA GLY A 74 11.78 4.12 -2.80
C GLY A 74 13.09 3.99 -2.01
N ILE A 75 13.42 2.80 -1.53
CA ILE A 75 14.62 2.57 -0.71
C ILE A 75 15.65 1.65 -1.36
N ASP A 76 15.30 1.00 -2.44
CA ASP A 76 16.25 0.23 -3.24
C ASP A 76 16.84 1.12 -4.34
N PRO A 77 18.15 0.98 -4.66
CA PRO A 77 18.79 1.73 -5.75
C PRO A 77 18.16 1.54 -7.14
N LEU A 78 17.38 0.48 -7.32
CA LEU A 78 16.66 0.22 -8.57
C LEU A 78 15.40 1.08 -8.74
N THR A 79 14.84 1.60 -7.62
CA THR A 79 13.58 2.33 -7.66
C THR A 79 13.76 3.81 -7.93
N GLU A 80 13.00 4.34 -8.86
CA GLU A 80 12.91 5.77 -9.18
C GLU A 80 11.51 6.32 -8.90
N VAL A 81 11.39 7.64 -8.78
CA VAL A 81 10.08 8.31 -8.65
C VAL A 81 9.23 7.95 -9.86
N MET A 82 7.98 7.61 -9.63
CA MET A 82 6.99 7.09 -10.58
C MET A 82 7.06 5.59 -10.87
N ASP A 83 8.08 4.87 -10.43
CA ASP A 83 8.07 3.41 -10.48
C ASP A 83 7.00 2.83 -9.53
N ILE A 84 6.62 1.60 -9.78
CA ILE A 84 5.67 0.85 -8.96
C ILE A 84 6.37 -0.27 -8.22
N VAL A 85 6.02 -0.43 -6.95
CA VAL A 85 6.38 -1.59 -6.15
C VAL A 85 5.11 -2.37 -5.80
N VAL A 86 5.03 -3.59 -6.33
CA VAL A 86 4.06 -4.61 -5.92
C VAL A 86 4.61 -5.30 -4.68
N GLY A 87 3.94 -5.14 -3.56
CA GLY A 87 4.33 -5.75 -2.30
C GLY A 87 4.07 -7.26 -2.30
N GLU A 88 5.05 -8.06 -2.67
CA GLU A 88 4.97 -9.52 -2.53
C GLU A 88 5.00 -9.93 -1.07
N ASN A 89 5.76 -9.19 -0.25
CA ASN A 89 5.86 -9.36 1.19
C ASN A 89 5.82 -8.01 1.91
N MET A 90 5.26 -7.98 3.10
CA MET A 90 5.25 -6.82 4.00
C MET A 90 5.87 -7.18 5.34
N VAL A 91 6.65 -6.25 5.90
CA VAL A 91 7.28 -6.36 7.21
C VAL A 91 7.18 -5.04 7.97
N TYR A 92 7.12 -5.09 9.30
CA TYR A 92 7.29 -3.88 10.10
C TYR A 92 8.77 -3.55 10.26
N HIS A 93 9.17 -2.34 9.91
CA HIS A 93 10.55 -1.90 10.15
C HIS A 93 10.78 -1.31 11.56
N ASP A 94 9.72 -1.13 12.34
CA ASP A 94 9.71 -0.49 13.67
C ASP A 94 9.19 -1.39 14.81
N VAL A 95 9.08 -2.72 14.57
CA VAL A 95 8.60 -3.68 15.56
C VAL A 95 9.74 -4.56 16.07
N TRP A 96 9.81 -4.72 17.39
CA TRP A 96 10.69 -5.66 18.07
C TRP A 96 10.00 -6.28 19.28
N CYS A 97 9.74 -7.58 19.24
CA CYS A 97 9.06 -8.33 20.30
C CYS A 97 10.03 -9.19 21.18
N GLY A 98 11.32 -8.87 21.16
CA GLY A 98 12.33 -9.55 21.98
C GLY A 98 12.93 -10.81 21.33
N GLU A 99 13.83 -11.46 22.09
CA GLU A 99 14.54 -12.66 21.66
C GLU A 99 13.57 -13.79 21.30
N GLY A 100 13.91 -14.56 20.28
CA GLY A 100 13.06 -15.62 19.73
C GLY A 100 12.10 -15.19 18.63
N ASN A 101 12.03 -13.86 18.35
CA ASN A 101 11.30 -13.30 17.19
C ASN A 101 12.29 -12.69 16.21
N GLU A 102 11.92 -12.67 14.92
CA GLU A 102 12.65 -11.88 13.93
C GLU A 102 12.38 -10.38 14.13
N TYR A 103 13.30 -9.52 13.68
CA TYR A 103 13.03 -8.08 13.66
C TYR A 103 11.91 -7.79 12.65
N GLY A 104 10.92 -7.00 13.08
CA GLY A 104 9.69 -6.75 12.31
C GLY A 104 8.55 -7.73 12.59
N GLN A 105 8.82 -8.82 13.31
CA GLN A 105 7.82 -9.81 13.67
C GLN A 105 7.02 -9.40 14.92
N VAL A 106 5.70 -9.45 14.81
CA VAL A 106 4.81 -9.43 15.97
C VAL A 106 4.76 -10.86 16.55
N GLN A 107 4.99 -10.99 17.84
CA GLN A 107 5.03 -12.30 18.51
C GLN A 107 3.76 -13.11 18.25
N GLY A 108 3.93 -14.38 17.84
CA GLY A 108 2.83 -15.28 17.52
C GLY A 108 2.23 -15.12 16.11
N LEU A 109 2.76 -14.18 15.32
CA LEU A 109 2.39 -13.98 13.93
C LEU A 109 3.56 -14.29 12.98
N PRO A 110 3.34 -14.45 11.68
CA PRO A 110 4.41 -14.62 10.70
C PRO A 110 5.40 -13.45 10.74
N ALA A 111 6.68 -13.72 10.46
CA ALA A 111 7.72 -12.69 10.36
C ALA A 111 7.42 -11.71 9.21
N ARG A 112 6.74 -12.18 8.18
CA ARG A 112 6.29 -11.38 7.02
C ARG A 112 4.88 -11.79 6.63
N PHE A 113 4.09 -10.81 6.20
CA PHE A 113 2.78 -11.04 5.60
C PHE A 113 2.93 -11.08 4.09
N VAL A 114 2.38 -12.11 3.45
CA VAL A 114 2.55 -12.39 2.02
C VAL A 114 1.26 -11.98 1.30
N SER A 115 1.39 -11.24 0.21
CA SER A 115 0.28 -10.95 -0.69
C SER A 115 -0.17 -12.21 -1.44
N ASP A 116 -1.39 -12.18 -1.94
CA ASP A 116 -1.89 -13.25 -2.80
C ASP A 116 -1.04 -13.37 -4.08
N LYS A 117 -0.64 -14.59 -4.43
CA LYS A 117 0.31 -14.83 -5.51
C LYS A 117 -0.26 -14.52 -6.90
N GLU A 118 -1.54 -14.81 -7.10
CA GLU A 118 -2.17 -14.56 -8.41
C GLU A 118 -2.40 -13.07 -8.59
N LEU A 119 -2.81 -12.36 -7.51
CA LEU A 119 -2.89 -10.90 -7.53
C LEU A 119 -1.52 -10.23 -7.79
N CYS A 120 -0.44 -10.75 -7.19
CA CYS A 120 0.91 -10.24 -7.47
C CYS A 120 1.31 -10.44 -8.94
N LYS A 121 1.08 -11.63 -9.50
CA LYS A 121 1.38 -11.90 -10.92
C LYS A 121 0.60 -10.94 -11.83
N LEU A 122 -0.68 -10.78 -11.57
CA LEU A 122 -1.54 -9.86 -12.33
C LEU A 122 -1.00 -8.43 -12.24
N ALA A 123 -0.72 -7.94 -11.03
CA ALA A 123 -0.21 -6.59 -10.81
C ALA A 123 1.14 -6.34 -11.51
N LEU A 124 2.04 -7.34 -11.50
CA LEU A 124 3.32 -7.27 -12.21
C LEU A 124 3.18 -7.29 -13.73
N SER A 125 2.08 -7.83 -14.26
CA SER A 125 1.82 -7.89 -15.71
C SER A 125 1.18 -6.63 -16.28
N VAL A 126 0.63 -5.77 -15.42
CA VAL A 126 -0.04 -4.53 -15.84
C VAL A 126 0.98 -3.56 -16.43
N ALA A 127 0.76 -3.14 -17.67
CA ALA A 127 1.63 -2.18 -18.35
C ALA A 127 1.62 -0.81 -17.65
N HIS A 128 2.81 -0.22 -17.51
CA HIS A 128 3.03 1.06 -16.86
C HIS A 128 4.06 1.89 -17.62
N ASP A 129 4.02 3.23 -17.52
CA ASP A 129 5.00 4.14 -18.14
C ASP A 129 6.37 4.15 -17.42
N GLY A 130 6.46 3.62 -16.18
CA GLY A 130 7.68 3.39 -15.41
C GLY A 130 8.00 1.90 -15.28
N ASN A 131 8.90 1.56 -14.37
CA ASN A 131 9.18 0.17 -14.05
C ASN A 131 8.21 -0.36 -12.99
N VAL A 132 7.94 -1.65 -13.05
CA VAL A 132 7.15 -2.37 -12.03
C VAL A 132 8.03 -3.43 -11.39
N TYR A 133 8.21 -3.36 -10.09
CA TYR A 133 9.02 -4.30 -9.31
C TYR A 133 8.16 -5.07 -8.33
N GLY A 134 8.41 -6.35 -8.18
CA GLY A 134 7.92 -7.14 -7.04
C GLY A 134 8.92 -7.10 -5.90
N GLY A 135 8.47 -7.08 -4.65
CA GLY A 135 9.40 -7.16 -3.54
C GLY A 135 8.83 -6.85 -2.16
N LEU A 136 9.76 -6.57 -1.22
CA LEU A 136 9.42 -6.31 0.16
C LEU A 136 9.08 -4.83 0.39
N ILE A 137 7.91 -4.58 1.01
CA ILE A 137 7.54 -3.28 1.56
C ILE A 137 7.77 -3.28 3.08
N CYS A 138 8.50 -2.27 3.56
CA CYS A 138 8.81 -2.08 4.97
C CYS A 138 7.90 -0.99 5.55
N SER A 139 6.96 -1.34 6.43
CA SER A 139 5.99 -0.41 7.01
C SER A 139 6.34 -0.01 8.45
N GLY A 140 6.04 1.23 8.84
CA GLY A 140 6.18 1.69 10.22
C GLY A 140 5.50 3.03 10.45
N ASP A 141 5.26 3.41 11.72
CA ASP A 141 4.60 4.68 12.07
C ASP A 141 5.57 5.88 12.02
N LYS A 142 6.38 5.93 10.95
CA LYS A 142 7.34 7.01 10.76
C LYS A 142 7.52 7.34 9.28
N PHE A 143 7.41 8.63 8.97
CA PHE A 143 7.82 9.16 7.67
C PHE A 143 9.35 9.24 7.64
N ILE A 144 10.00 8.36 6.86
CA ILE A 144 11.46 8.26 6.79
C ILE A 144 12.02 9.41 5.96
N THR A 145 12.80 10.27 6.60
CA THR A 145 13.37 11.47 5.97
C THR A 145 14.88 11.48 5.97
N ASP A 146 15.48 10.65 6.81
CA ASP A 146 16.91 10.75 7.12
C ASP A 146 17.66 9.49 6.63
N LYS A 147 18.88 9.73 6.17
CA LYS A 147 19.71 8.68 5.58
C LYS A 147 20.17 7.64 6.60
N GLU A 148 20.31 8.01 7.86
CA GLU A 148 20.77 7.08 8.90
C GLU A 148 19.66 6.07 9.22
N GLU A 149 18.41 6.53 9.32
CA GLU A 149 17.25 5.66 9.48
C GLU A 149 17.06 4.72 8.29
N LEU A 150 17.18 5.26 7.08
CA LEU A 150 17.14 4.45 5.88
C LEU A 150 18.23 3.37 5.90
N THR A 151 19.46 3.72 6.29
CA THR A 151 20.57 2.77 6.40
C THR A 151 20.26 1.65 7.40
N GLU A 152 19.67 1.97 8.55
CA GLU A 152 19.27 0.96 9.54
C GLU A 152 18.15 0.05 9.02
N ILE A 153 17.18 0.59 8.27
CA ILE A 153 16.14 -0.22 7.63
C ILE A 153 16.77 -1.17 6.60
N LYS A 154 17.60 -0.67 5.69
CA LYS A 154 18.28 -1.48 4.67
C LYS A 154 19.25 -2.50 5.26
N LYS A 155 19.87 -2.22 6.39
CA LYS A 155 20.72 -3.19 7.10
C LYS A 155 19.92 -4.38 7.65
N ARG A 156 18.69 -4.14 8.13
CA ARG A 156 17.79 -5.19 8.63
C ARG A 156 17.04 -5.91 7.53
N PHE A 157 16.70 -5.18 6.49
CA PHE A 157 15.93 -5.64 5.33
C PHE A 157 16.65 -5.27 4.02
N PRO A 158 17.76 -5.96 3.70
CA PRO A 158 18.55 -5.63 2.50
C PRO A 158 17.75 -5.70 1.20
N GLU A 159 16.74 -6.57 1.15
CA GLU A 159 15.82 -6.76 0.02
C GLU A 159 14.63 -5.77 -0.02
N GLY A 160 14.54 -4.86 0.97
CA GLY A 160 13.47 -3.85 1.01
C GLY A 160 13.48 -2.96 -0.22
N MET A 161 12.33 -2.86 -0.90
CA MET A 161 12.14 -2.05 -2.11
C MET A 161 11.56 -0.68 -1.79
N ALA A 162 10.62 -0.63 -0.86
CA ALA A 162 9.91 0.59 -0.49
C ALA A 162 9.62 0.67 1.01
N VAL A 163 9.39 1.90 1.50
CA VAL A 163 8.88 2.18 2.85
C VAL A 163 7.55 2.90 2.78
N ASP A 164 6.64 2.51 3.67
CA ASP A 164 5.35 3.17 3.84
C ASP A 164 4.88 3.13 5.31
N MET A 165 3.65 3.54 5.57
CA MET A 165 3.13 3.58 6.93
C MET A 165 1.90 2.68 7.16
N GLU A 166 1.42 1.93 6.17
CA GLU A 166 0.14 1.22 6.25
C GLU A 166 0.16 -0.23 5.78
N SER A 167 0.93 -0.57 4.73
CA SER A 167 0.80 -1.86 4.02
C SER A 167 0.87 -3.07 4.93
N CYS A 168 1.83 -3.10 5.85
CA CYS A 168 2.00 -4.24 6.74
C CYS A 168 0.84 -4.38 7.74
N ALA A 169 0.26 -3.26 8.22
CA ALA A 169 -0.89 -3.29 9.13
C ALA A 169 -2.16 -3.79 8.45
N ILE A 170 -2.39 -3.39 7.20
CA ILE A 170 -3.50 -3.90 6.38
C ILE A 170 -3.30 -5.39 6.10
N ALA A 171 -2.10 -5.78 5.69
CA ALA A 171 -1.74 -7.18 5.43
C ALA A 171 -1.92 -8.06 6.67
N GLN A 172 -1.54 -7.57 7.85
CA GLN A 172 -1.76 -8.27 9.12
C GLN A 172 -3.25 -8.51 9.39
N VAL A 173 -4.10 -7.48 9.23
CA VAL A 173 -5.55 -7.62 9.42
C VAL A 173 -6.13 -8.62 8.41
N CYS A 174 -5.74 -8.53 7.15
CA CYS A 174 -6.17 -9.45 6.11
C CYS A 174 -5.75 -10.89 6.42
N TYR A 175 -4.51 -11.10 6.86
CA TYR A 175 -4.01 -12.41 7.32
C TYR A 175 -4.86 -12.98 8.47
N MET A 176 -5.14 -12.17 9.50
CA MET A 176 -5.94 -12.58 10.65
C MET A 176 -7.40 -12.91 10.28
N CYS A 177 -7.93 -12.28 9.25
CA CYS A 177 -9.31 -12.46 8.78
C CYS A 177 -9.42 -13.45 7.61
N GLY A 178 -8.32 -13.95 7.05
CA GLY A 178 -8.32 -14.88 5.91
C GLY A 178 -8.77 -14.23 4.60
N VAL A 179 -8.55 -12.92 4.41
CA VAL A 179 -8.91 -12.19 3.20
C VAL A 179 -7.68 -12.01 2.31
N PRO A 180 -7.74 -12.37 1.01
CA PRO A 180 -6.66 -12.10 0.06
C PRO A 180 -6.28 -10.63 0.00
N PHE A 181 -4.99 -10.35 -0.08
CA PHE A 181 -4.45 -9.00 0.00
C PHE A 181 -3.41 -8.72 -1.09
N LEU A 182 -3.38 -7.48 -1.55
CA LEU A 182 -2.34 -6.93 -2.41
C LEU A 182 -1.97 -5.52 -1.97
N SER A 183 -0.69 -5.21 -1.88
CA SER A 183 -0.20 -3.84 -1.81
C SER A 183 0.41 -3.42 -3.15
N TYR A 184 0.01 -2.23 -3.62
CA TYR A 184 0.42 -1.65 -4.88
C TYR A 184 0.81 -0.19 -4.66
N ARG A 185 2.12 0.12 -4.65
CA ARG A 185 2.66 1.41 -4.25
C ARG A 185 3.38 2.11 -5.39
N ILE A 186 3.15 3.40 -5.53
CA ILE A 186 3.85 4.27 -6.47
C ILE A 186 4.94 4.99 -5.70
N ILE A 187 6.16 5.00 -6.24
CA ILE A 187 7.28 5.70 -5.60
C ILE A 187 7.11 7.20 -5.77
N SER A 188 6.95 7.91 -4.68
CA SER A 188 6.78 9.37 -4.64
C SER A 188 8.08 10.13 -4.40
N ASP A 189 9.03 9.51 -3.72
CA ASP A 189 10.28 10.12 -3.28
C ASP A 189 11.32 9.06 -2.95
N THR A 190 12.56 9.50 -2.79
CA THR A 190 13.67 8.66 -2.35
C THR A 190 14.15 9.17 -0.99
N PRO A 191 13.84 8.48 0.13
CA PRO A 191 14.29 8.88 1.46
C PRO A 191 15.80 9.04 1.56
N GLY A 192 16.27 10.01 2.35
CA GLY A 192 17.68 10.22 2.62
C GLY A 192 18.47 10.93 1.52
N VAL A 193 17.86 11.27 0.37
CA VAL A 193 18.48 12.18 -0.60
C VAL A 193 18.21 13.64 -0.24
N LYS A 194 19.08 14.53 -0.69
CA LYS A 194 18.83 15.96 -0.58
C LYS A 194 17.53 16.29 -1.36
N ASP A 195 16.64 17.06 -0.77
CA ASP A 195 15.38 17.48 -1.37
C ASP A 195 14.32 16.35 -1.53
N HIS A 196 14.42 15.19 -0.82
CA HIS A 196 13.42 14.12 -0.90
C HIS A 196 12.00 14.62 -0.58
N TYR A 197 11.84 15.51 0.42
CA TYR A 197 10.53 16.11 0.74
C TYR A 197 9.99 16.97 -0.40
N LYS A 198 10.86 17.62 -1.16
CA LYS A 198 10.47 18.35 -2.37
C LYS A 198 10.04 17.39 -3.49
N GLN A 199 10.68 16.23 -3.62
CA GLN A 199 10.22 15.18 -4.55
C GLN A 199 8.80 14.75 -4.19
N TYR A 200 8.54 14.47 -2.91
CA TYR A 200 7.20 14.12 -2.41
C TYR A 200 6.15 15.20 -2.71
N LEU A 201 6.46 16.48 -2.49
CA LEU A 201 5.55 17.57 -2.81
C LEU A 201 5.31 17.70 -4.32
N ASN A 202 6.38 17.67 -5.12
CA ASN A 202 6.30 17.77 -6.58
C ASN A 202 5.52 16.60 -7.18
N PHE A 203 5.66 15.39 -6.62
CA PHE A 203 4.87 14.23 -7.04
C PHE A 203 3.37 14.54 -7.05
N TRP A 204 2.86 15.15 -5.98
CA TRP A 204 1.44 15.48 -5.88
C TRP A 204 0.98 16.58 -6.85
N GLU A 205 1.88 17.43 -7.31
CA GLU A 205 1.60 18.48 -8.30
C GLU A 205 1.60 17.93 -9.74
N GLU A 206 2.54 17.04 -10.05
CA GLU A 206 2.85 16.65 -11.43
C GLU A 206 2.22 15.30 -11.85
N ALA A 207 2.09 14.36 -10.93
CA ALA A 207 1.80 12.95 -11.24
C ALA A 207 0.40 12.40 -10.91
N PRO A 208 -0.55 13.14 -10.28
CA PRO A 208 -1.63 12.51 -9.53
C PRO A 208 -2.56 11.63 -10.36
N LYS A 209 -2.95 12.05 -11.55
CA LYS A 209 -4.00 11.35 -12.33
C LYS A 209 -3.46 10.11 -13.03
N ARG A 210 -2.29 10.22 -13.65
CA ARG A 210 -1.73 9.18 -14.53
C ARG A 210 -1.32 7.93 -13.76
N SER A 211 -0.73 8.13 -12.59
CA SER A 211 -0.27 7.07 -11.72
C SER A 211 -1.40 6.22 -11.13
N PHE A 212 -2.54 6.85 -10.83
CA PHE A 212 -3.69 6.14 -10.27
C PHE A 212 -4.62 5.52 -11.31
N GLU A 213 -4.52 5.88 -12.58
CA GLU A 213 -5.23 5.17 -13.66
C GLU A 213 -4.81 3.70 -13.76
N MET A 214 -3.59 3.36 -13.33
CA MET A 214 -3.12 1.99 -13.26
C MET A 214 -3.96 1.12 -12.31
N ILE A 215 -4.48 1.68 -11.23
CA ILE A 215 -5.44 0.98 -10.36
C ILE A 215 -6.68 0.58 -11.15
N LYS A 216 -7.15 1.44 -12.04
CA LYS A 216 -8.28 1.13 -12.92
C LYS A 216 -7.97 -0.06 -13.85
N VAL A 217 -6.77 -0.11 -14.38
CA VAL A 217 -6.32 -1.22 -15.26
C VAL A 217 -6.23 -2.51 -14.43
N LEU A 218 -5.62 -2.47 -13.25
CA LEU A 218 -5.53 -3.61 -12.35
C LEU A 218 -6.92 -4.15 -11.97
N ILE A 219 -7.85 -3.27 -11.56
CA ILE A 219 -9.20 -3.69 -11.18
C ILE A 219 -9.98 -4.26 -12.36
N LYS A 220 -9.80 -3.71 -13.56
CA LYS A 220 -10.42 -4.29 -14.76
C LYS A 220 -9.86 -5.68 -15.09
N ALA A 221 -8.56 -5.88 -14.98
CA ALA A 221 -7.94 -7.18 -15.21
C ALA A 221 -8.47 -8.25 -14.23
N LEU A 222 -8.79 -7.87 -12.98
CA LEU A 222 -9.46 -8.75 -12.02
C LEU A 222 -10.88 -9.20 -12.45
N SER A 223 -11.52 -8.50 -13.39
CA SER A 223 -12.87 -8.85 -13.86
C SER A 223 -12.87 -9.80 -15.06
N GLU A 224 -11.71 -10.05 -15.64
CA GLU A 224 -11.55 -10.87 -16.85
C GLU A 224 -11.11 -12.32 -16.54
N GLU A 225 -10.77 -12.61 -15.27
CA GLU A 225 -10.51 -13.94 -14.72
C GLU A 225 -11.77 -14.55 -14.10
#